data_3c187b57d3417581b7b156632fea51bb
#
_entry.id   3c187b57d3417581b7b156632fea51bb
#
_cell.length_a   1.000
_cell.length_b   1.000
_cell.length_c   1.000
_cell.angle_alpha   90.00
_cell.angle_beta   90.00
_cell.angle_gamma   90.00
#
_symmetry.space_group_name_H-M   'P 1'
#
loop_
_entity.id
_entity.type
_entity.pdbx_description
1 polymer ?
#
loop_
_entity_poly.entity_id
_entity_poly.type
_entity_poly.pdbx_seq_one_letter_code
_entity_poly.pdbx_strand_id
1 'polypeptide(L)'
;MRYVQLTAPRTSELVETATPRPDRGEVLVTVKICGVCASELHPWLDRRKSYPHRMGHEPAGVVAAVGPGVTRFKPGDRVTGLFTPSYADMAIAKEDSLLAIPDNLPFDLALGEPLACLVNAQRRTRIELADSVALIGLGFMGLGMLQLIKLRGPRKIVAIDVRDEARQKALELGADEAYHPREVPDQYFVDEWAQWESTNGVEVVIEGSGTQPGLTLAGRMVRAHGLLSILGFHQGGRRQVDVEMWNWKAIDVVNAHVRRHADLMESMRMGLDLIAAGKFSFAPLVTHHFSLDQVDGAFTALLEKPAGFVKAVVEME
;
A
#
# COMPACT_ATOMS: atom_id res chain seq x y z
N MET A 1 -20.14 17.41 12.24
CA MET A 1 -19.41 16.26 11.68
C MET A 1 -18.95 15.33 12.79
N ARG A 2 -18.90 14.04 12.50
CA ARG A 2 -18.35 13.03 13.41
C ARG A 2 -16.95 12.65 12.93
N TYR A 3 -16.06 12.37 13.85
CA TYR A 3 -14.72 11.86 13.54
C TYR A 3 -14.23 10.99 14.68
N VAL A 4 -13.27 10.11 14.37
CA VAL A 4 -12.59 9.26 15.36
C VAL A 4 -11.26 9.88 15.76
N GLN A 5 -11.01 9.91 17.08
CA GLN A 5 -9.70 10.25 17.64
C GLN A 5 -9.21 9.15 18.59
N LEU A 6 -7.96 8.85 18.51
CA LEU A 6 -7.26 7.94 19.42
C LEU A 6 -6.98 8.68 20.73
N THR A 7 -7.47 8.15 21.86
CA THR A 7 -7.34 8.76 23.20
C THR A 7 -6.35 8.03 24.10
N ALA A 8 -6.07 6.77 23.79
CA ALA A 8 -5.05 5.93 24.39
C ALA A 8 -4.64 4.85 23.39
N PRO A 9 -3.54 4.09 23.63
CA PRO A 9 -3.20 2.95 22.79
C PRO A 9 -4.37 2.00 22.62
N ARG A 10 -4.72 1.68 21.36
CA ARG A 10 -5.84 0.80 20.97
C ARG A 10 -7.21 1.28 21.44
N THR A 11 -7.34 2.57 21.74
CA THR A 11 -8.59 3.10 22.28
C THR A 11 -8.93 4.40 21.55
N SER A 12 -9.97 4.34 20.76
CA SER A 12 -10.51 5.48 20.01
C SER A 12 -11.88 5.85 20.54
N GLU A 13 -12.25 7.11 20.38
CA GLU A 13 -13.57 7.62 20.64
C GLU A 13 -14.14 8.34 19.43
N LEU A 14 -15.45 8.26 19.26
CA LEU A 14 -16.19 9.02 18.27
C LEU A 14 -16.57 10.39 18.87
N VAL A 15 -16.19 11.45 18.19
CA VAL A 15 -16.39 12.83 18.62
C VAL A 15 -17.27 13.57 17.62
N GLU A 16 -18.20 14.36 18.12
CA GLU A 16 -19.02 15.27 17.33
C GLU A 16 -18.50 16.71 17.45
N THR A 17 -18.47 17.42 16.32
CA THR A 17 -18.06 18.83 16.26
C THR A 17 -18.78 19.54 15.12
N ALA A 18 -18.66 20.88 15.10
CA ALA A 18 -19.16 21.66 13.96
C ALA A 18 -18.45 21.25 12.66
N THR A 19 -19.20 21.20 11.57
CA THR A 19 -18.64 20.96 10.23
C THR A 19 -17.71 22.10 9.85
N PRO A 20 -16.46 21.84 9.42
CA PRO A 20 -15.53 22.88 9.01
C PRO A 20 -16.02 23.55 7.72
N ARG A 21 -15.59 24.78 7.51
CA ARG A 21 -15.80 25.48 6.23
C ARG A 21 -14.49 25.50 5.46
N PRO A 22 -14.52 25.20 4.14
CA PRO A 22 -13.31 25.23 3.33
C PRO A 22 -12.82 26.66 3.12
N ASP A 23 -11.55 26.88 3.35
CA ASP A 23 -10.84 28.12 3.07
C ASP A 23 -10.44 28.23 1.60
N ARG A 24 -9.70 29.30 1.22
CA ARG A 24 -9.24 29.51 -0.15
C ARG A 24 -8.41 28.33 -0.65
N GLY A 25 -8.83 27.75 -1.79
CA GLY A 25 -8.18 26.59 -2.43
C GLY A 25 -8.46 25.26 -1.72
N GLU A 26 -9.40 25.24 -0.79
CA GLU A 26 -9.80 24.04 -0.06
C GLU A 26 -11.16 23.51 -0.52
N VAL A 27 -11.34 22.22 -0.35
CA VAL A 27 -12.53 21.45 -0.69
C VAL A 27 -12.98 20.72 0.56
N LEU A 28 -14.25 20.85 0.94
CA LEU A 28 -14.88 20.01 1.94
C LEU A 28 -15.38 18.73 1.26
N VAL A 29 -14.92 17.59 1.72
CA VAL A 29 -15.30 16.27 1.21
C VAL A 29 -16.18 15.56 2.24
N THR A 30 -17.35 15.08 1.83
CA THR A 30 -18.08 14.04 2.55
C THR A 30 -17.35 12.73 2.28
N VAL A 31 -16.62 12.23 3.26
CA VAL A 31 -15.88 10.98 3.14
C VAL A 31 -16.90 9.84 3.12
N LYS A 32 -16.74 8.92 2.17
CA LYS A 32 -17.56 7.71 2.05
C LYS A 32 -16.82 6.50 2.57
N ILE A 33 -15.50 6.50 2.40
CA ILE A 33 -14.64 5.40 2.82
C ILE A 33 -13.23 5.90 3.12
N CYS A 34 -12.54 5.22 4.02
CA CYS A 34 -11.12 5.39 4.26
C CYS A 34 -10.46 4.01 4.45
N GLY A 35 -9.41 3.72 3.70
CA GLY A 35 -8.64 2.50 3.87
C GLY A 35 -7.86 2.48 5.19
N VAL A 36 -7.68 1.28 5.76
CA VAL A 36 -6.90 1.08 7.00
C VAL A 36 -5.48 0.67 6.64
N CYS A 37 -4.50 1.50 6.99
CA CYS A 37 -3.11 1.33 6.61
C CYS A 37 -2.24 0.79 7.73
N ALA A 38 -1.35 -0.16 7.40
CA ALA A 38 -0.38 -0.70 8.34
C ALA A 38 0.62 0.36 8.87
N SER A 39 0.81 1.47 8.16
CA SER A 39 1.63 2.59 8.64
C SER A 39 1.07 3.26 9.90
N GLU A 40 -0.23 3.11 10.16
CA GLU A 40 -0.92 3.66 11.32
C GLU A 40 -0.98 2.68 12.51
N LEU A 41 -0.56 1.42 12.34
CA LEU A 41 -0.48 0.48 13.46
C LEU A 41 0.45 0.96 14.58
N HIS A 42 1.60 1.53 14.21
CA HIS A 42 2.54 2.02 15.22
C HIS A 42 1.96 3.17 16.05
N PRO A 43 1.38 4.25 15.48
CA PRO A 43 0.63 5.25 16.22
C PRO A 43 -0.48 4.67 17.10
N TRP A 44 -1.25 3.71 16.59
CA TRP A 44 -2.35 3.08 17.31
C TRP A 44 -1.89 2.22 18.50
N LEU A 45 -0.70 1.62 18.41
CA LEU A 45 -0.12 0.78 19.46
C LEU A 45 0.74 1.54 20.49
N ASP A 46 1.28 2.72 20.13
CA ASP A 46 2.39 3.35 20.85
C ASP A 46 1.92 4.29 21.96
N ARG A 47 2.21 3.91 23.19
CA ARG A 47 1.93 4.74 24.39
C ARG A 47 2.71 6.07 24.46
N ARG A 48 3.73 6.26 23.61
CA ARG A 48 4.55 7.49 23.59
C ARG A 48 3.98 8.58 22.68
N LYS A 49 2.89 8.31 21.97
CA LYS A 49 2.19 9.33 21.18
C LYS A 49 1.49 10.33 22.09
N SER A 50 1.44 11.57 21.66
CA SER A 50 0.56 12.57 22.30
C SER A 50 -0.89 12.32 21.88
N TYR A 51 -1.78 12.32 22.85
CA TYR A 51 -3.22 12.18 22.66
C TYR A 51 -3.95 13.48 22.97
N PRO A 52 -5.10 13.77 22.35
CA PRO A 52 -5.75 12.96 21.32
C PRO A 52 -5.02 13.01 19.98
N HIS A 53 -5.12 11.93 19.19
CA HIS A 53 -4.49 11.81 17.87
C HIS A 53 -5.50 11.36 16.82
N ARG A 54 -5.57 12.05 15.68
CA ARG A 54 -6.48 11.73 14.58
C ARG A 54 -5.71 11.07 13.43
N MET A 55 -6.33 10.08 12.80
CA MET A 55 -5.72 9.24 11.78
C MET A 55 -6.63 9.13 10.54
N GLY A 56 -6.24 8.28 9.59
CA GLY A 56 -6.90 8.06 8.31
C GLY A 56 -6.26 8.91 7.20
N HIS A 57 -5.78 8.25 6.14
CA HIS A 57 -5.11 8.93 5.02
C HIS A 57 -5.34 8.27 3.65
N GLU A 58 -6.26 7.30 3.57
CA GLU A 58 -6.61 6.63 2.31
C GLU A 58 -8.09 6.89 1.94
N PRO A 59 -8.55 8.15 1.84
CA PRO A 59 -9.96 8.47 1.69
C PRO A 59 -10.45 8.47 0.25
N ALA A 60 -11.76 8.21 0.12
CA ALA A 60 -12.55 8.54 -1.07
C ALA A 60 -13.94 9.06 -0.64
N GLY A 61 -14.54 9.94 -1.44
CA GLY A 61 -15.81 10.55 -1.08
C GLY A 61 -16.38 11.48 -2.15
N VAL A 62 -17.24 12.38 -1.71
CA VAL A 62 -17.97 13.34 -2.57
C VAL A 62 -17.70 14.76 -2.09
N VAL A 63 -17.44 15.67 -3.00
CA VAL A 63 -17.30 17.08 -2.70
C VAL A 63 -18.62 17.63 -2.14
N ALA A 64 -18.61 18.15 -0.92
CA ALA A 64 -19.75 18.77 -0.25
C ALA A 64 -19.79 20.28 -0.48
N ALA A 65 -18.63 20.94 -0.43
CA ALA A 65 -18.49 22.38 -0.66
C ALA A 65 -17.08 22.71 -1.15
N VAL A 66 -16.94 23.87 -1.77
CA VAL A 66 -15.65 24.38 -2.25
C VAL A 66 -15.38 25.78 -1.70
N GLY A 67 -14.14 26.04 -1.33
CA GLY A 67 -13.69 27.37 -0.87
C GLY A 67 -13.39 28.32 -2.04
N PRO A 68 -13.16 29.60 -1.75
CA PRO A 68 -12.82 30.58 -2.78
C PRO A 68 -11.58 30.17 -3.58
N GLY A 69 -11.65 30.33 -4.90
CA GLY A 69 -10.53 30.05 -5.81
C GLY A 69 -10.38 28.60 -6.25
N VAL A 70 -11.21 27.67 -5.76
CA VAL A 70 -11.32 26.30 -6.30
C VAL A 70 -11.99 26.37 -7.68
N THR A 71 -11.38 25.72 -8.66
CA THR A 71 -11.83 25.74 -10.06
C THR A 71 -12.00 24.37 -10.69
N ARG A 72 -11.35 23.33 -10.11
CA ARG A 72 -11.32 21.97 -10.67
C ARG A 72 -12.47 21.10 -10.21
N PHE A 73 -13.13 21.47 -9.11
CA PHE A 73 -14.16 20.66 -8.49
C PHE A 73 -15.39 21.50 -8.12
N LYS A 74 -16.54 20.83 -8.05
CA LYS A 74 -17.82 21.38 -7.59
C LYS A 74 -18.52 20.38 -6.69
N PRO A 75 -19.49 20.82 -5.86
CA PRO A 75 -20.33 19.92 -5.08
C PRO A 75 -20.94 18.81 -5.94
N GLY A 76 -20.88 17.59 -5.41
CA GLY A 76 -21.33 16.37 -6.09
C GLY A 76 -20.23 15.61 -6.82
N ASP A 77 -19.06 16.19 -7.10
CA ASP A 77 -17.95 15.48 -7.74
C ASP A 77 -17.42 14.37 -6.82
N ARG A 78 -17.17 13.20 -7.40
CA ARG A 78 -16.59 12.05 -6.71
C ARG A 78 -15.08 12.17 -6.71
N VAL A 79 -14.43 12.06 -5.55
CA VAL A 79 -13.01 12.34 -5.41
C VAL A 79 -12.30 11.33 -4.50
N THR A 80 -11.03 11.08 -4.79
CA THR A 80 -10.06 10.48 -3.89
C THR A 80 -8.81 11.37 -3.85
N GLY A 81 -7.93 11.17 -2.88
CA GLY A 81 -6.76 12.04 -2.80
C GLY A 81 -5.89 11.84 -1.57
N LEU A 82 -5.00 12.82 -1.37
CA LEU A 82 -4.05 12.86 -0.26
C LEU A 82 -4.53 13.86 0.79
N PHE A 83 -5.42 13.44 1.68
CA PHE A 83 -5.86 14.27 2.79
C PHE A 83 -6.06 13.46 4.08
N THR A 84 -5.74 14.09 5.18
CA THR A 84 -5.77 13.52 6.53
C THR A 84 -6.07 14.63 7.53
N PRO A 85 -6.76 14.35 8.64
CA PRO A 85 -7.28 13.05 9.08
C PRO A 85 -8.63 12.71 8.41
N SER A 86 -8.87 11.45 8.07
CA SER A 86 -10.01 11.01 7.26
C SER A 86 -10.85 9.88 7.86
N TYR A 87 -10.58 9.41 9.09
CA TYR A 87 -11.60 8.66 9.83
C TYR A 87 -12.62 9.65 10.38
N ALA A 88 -13.44 10.18 9.48
CA ALA A 88 -14.42 11.21 9.73
C ALA A 88 -15.48 11.22 8.62
N ASP A 89 -16.71 11.60 8.93
CA ASP A 89 -17.75 11.77 7.91
C ASP A 89 -17.51 12.99 6.98
N MET A 90 -16.69 13.96 7.45
CA MET A 90 -16.25 15.10 6.64
C MET A 90 -14.78 15.43 6.87
N ALA A 91 -14.09 15.84 5.80
CA ALA A 91 -12.69 16.25 5.87
C ALA A 91 -12.38 17.38 4.89
N ILE A 92 -11.42 18.23 5.25
CA ILE A 92 -10.89 19.28 4.37
C ILE A 92 -9.71 18.69 3.57
N ALA A 93 -9.70 18.99 2.28
CA ALA A 93 -8.60 18.67 1.36
C ALA A 93 -8.19 19.90 0.57
N LYS A 94 -6.94 19.99 0.16
CA LYS A 94 -6.52 20.97 -0.84
C LYS A 94 -6.92 20.50 -2.23
N GLU A 95 -7.30 21.45 -3.09
CA GLU A 95 -7.73 21.16 -4.47
C GLU A 95 -6.67 20.36 -5.24
N ASP A 96 -5.39 20.67 -5.07
CA ASP A 96 -4.26 20.02 -5.74
C ASP A 96 -3.96 18.61 -5.22
N SER A 97 -4.53 18.24 -4.09
CA SER A 97 -4.41 16.92 -3.47
C SER A 97 -5.55 15.97 -3.83
N LEU A 98 -6.45 16.37 -4.74
CA LEU A 98 -7.62 15.60 -5.14
C LEU A 98 -7.57 15.20 -6.63
N LEU A 99 -8.10 14.03 -6.93
CA LEU A 99 -8.41 13.56 -8.28
C LEU A 99 -9.86 13.08 -8.35
N ALA A 100 -10.49 13.29 -9.51
CA ALA A 100 -11.81 12.76 -9.78
C ALA A 100 -11.78 11.23 -9.90
N ILE A 101 -12.79 10.58 -9.36
CA ILE A 101 -13.03 9.14 -9.49
C ILE A 101 -14.02 8.91 -10.65
N PRO A 102 -13.80 7.90 -11.53
CA PRO A 102 -14.80 7.51 -12.52
C PRO A 102 -16.18 7.22 -11.90
N ASP A 103 -17.26 7.65 -12.55
CA ASP A 103 -18.62 7.59 -12.01
C ASP A 103 -19.08 6.19 -11.64
N ASN A 104 -18.63 5.18 -12.37
CA ASN A 104 -19.00 3.77 -12.19
C ASN A 104 -18.07 2.99 -11.24
N LEU A 105 -17.00 3.61 -10.72
CA LEU A 105 -16.08 2.95 -9.79
C LEU A 105 -16.61 3.07 -8.37
N PRO A 106 -16.88 1.97 -7.64
CA PRO A 106 -17.23 1.99 -6.21
C PRO A 106 -16.15 2.68 -5.38
N PHE A 107 -16.52 3.35 -4.27
CA PHE A 107 -15.57 4.10 -3.45
C PHE A 107 -14.51 3.22 -2.78
N ASP A 108 -14.87 2.02 -2.33
CA ASP A 108 -13.98 1.03 -1.75
C ASP A 108 -12.91 0.53 -2.72
N LEU A 109 -13.15 0.68 -4.01
CA LEU A 109 -12.20 0.34 -5.08
C LEU A 109 -11.42 1.56 -5.59
N ALA A 110 -11.67 2.76 -5.04
CA ALA A 110 -11.07 4.02 -5.45
C ALA A 110 -10.10 4.60 -4.42
N LEU A 111 -9.35 3.74 -3.71
CA LEU A 111 -8.38 4.17 -2.70
C LEU A 111 -7.14 4.78 -3.37
N GLY A 112 -7.13 6.11 -3.54
CA GLY A 112 -6.11 6.80 -4.35
C GLY A 112 -4.71 6.77 -3.74
N GLU A 113 -4.58 6.94 -2.42
CA GLU A 113 -3.27 6.98 -1.77
C GLU A 113 -2.48 5.67 -1.93
N PRO A 114 -3.01 4.49 -1.56
CA PRO A 114 -2.26 3.25 -1.75
C PRO A 114 -2.04 2.91 -3.23
N LEU A 115 -2.96 3.30 -4.11
CA LEU A 115 -2.78 3.17 -5.56
C LEU A 115 -1.57 3.99 -6.05
N ALA A 116 -1.44 5.23 -5.56
CA ALA A 116 -0.28 6.08 -5.87
C ALA A 116 1.03 5.45 -5.38
N CYS A 117 1.03 4.90 -4.17
CA CYS A 117 2.20 4.21 -3.62
C CYS A 117 2.60 2.99 -4.47
N LEU A 118 1.64 2.17 -4.89
CA LEU A 118 1.86 0.99 -5.74
C LEU A 118 2.42 1.37 -7.10
N VAL A 119 1.79 2.33 -7.79
CA VAL A 119 2.23 2.75 -9.13
C VAL A 119 3.61 3.40 -9.08
N ASN A 120 3.88 4.25 -8.07
CA ASN A 120 5.21 4.81 -7.90
C ASN A 120 6.26 3.72 -7.62
N ALA A 121 5.94 2.75 -6.75
CA ALA A 121 6.85 1.64 -6.45
C ALA A 121 7.17 0.83 -7.71
N GLN A 122 6.16 0.53 -8.53
CA GLN A 122 6.37 -0.16 -9.79
C GLN A 122 7.23 0.64 -10.78
N ARG A 123 7.02 1.97 -10.88
CA ARG A 123 7.83 2.86 -11.74
C ARG A 123 9.29 2.93 -11.29
N ARG A 124 9.56 2.83 -10.00
CA ARG A 124 10.93 2.82 -9.44
C ARG A 124 11.58 1.44 -9.51
N THR A 125 10.78 0.38 -9.55
CA THR A 125 11.25 -0.99 -9.70
C THR A 125 11.40 -1.31 -11.18
N ARG A 126 12.64 -1.27 -11.69
CA ARG A 126 12.92 -1.64 -13.08
C ARG A 126 12.69 -3.14 -13.23
N ILE A 127 11.77 -3.52 -14.09
CA ILE A 127 11.52 -4.88 -14.51
C ILE A 127 11.64 -4.88 -16.02
N GLU A 128 12.66 -5.55 -16.53
CA GLU A 128 12.87 -5.70 -17.96
C GLU A 128 12.03 -6.86 -18.52
N LEU A 129 11.84 -6.86 -19.83
CA LEU A 129 11.09 -7.93 -20.50
C LEU A 129 11.77 -9.29 -20.22
N ALA A 130 10.95 -10.26 -19.81
CA ALA A 130 11.40 -11.62 -19.49
C ALA A 130 12.29 -11.75 -18.23
N ASP A 131 12.34 -10.76 -17.35
CA ASP A 131 12.91 -10.95 -16.02
C ASP A 131 12.07 -11.96 -15.22
N SER A 132 12.72 -12.70 -14.31
CA SER A 132 12.02 -13.37 -13.21
C SER A 132 11.92 -12.41 -12.03
N VAL A 133 10.76 -12.39 -11.38
CA VAL A 133 10.47 -11.49 -10.27
C VAL A 133 10.07 -12.31 -9.05
N ALA A 134 10.74 -12.12 -7.91
CA ALA A 134 10.28 -12.63 -6.63
C ALA A 134 9.59 -11.52 -5.84
N LEU A 135 8.43 -11.84 -5.25
CA LEU A 135 7.65 -10.93 -4.41
C LEU A 135 7.49 -11.54 -3.02
N ILE A 136 8.12 -10.93 -2.02
CA ILE A 136 8.12 -11.37 -0.63
C ILE A 136 7.17 -10.52 0.19
N GLY A 137 6.17 -11.17 0.80
CA GLY A 137 5.10 -10.50 1.54
C GLY A 137 3.89 -10.21 0.65
N LEU A 138 2.86 -11.04 0.81
CA LEU A 138 1.63 -11.04 0.00
C LEU A 138 0.45 -10.44 0.79
N GLY A 139 0.70 -9.32 1.45
CA GLY A 139 -0.34 -8.45 1.99
C GLY A 139 -0.98 -7.59 0.89
N PHE A 140 -1.79 -6.61 1.30
CA PHE A 140 -2.47 -5.71 0.37
C PHE A 140 -1.53 -5.06 -0.65
N MET A 141 -0.40 -4.48 -0.20
CA MET A 141 0.57 -3.86 -1.10
C MET A 141 1.28 -4.89 -2.00
N GLY A 142 1.63 -6.06 -1.47
CA GLY A 142 2.25 -7.12 -2.27
C GLY A 142 1.31 -7.64 -3.35
N LEU A 143 0.07 -7.98 -3.01
CA LEU A 143 -0.92 -8.45 -3.98
C LEU A 143 -1.32 -7.36 -5.00
N GLY A 144 -1.35 -6.09 -4.59
CA GLY A 144 -1.49 -4.97 -5.51
C GLY A 144 -0.30 -4.84 -6.46
N MET A 145 0.92 -4.96 -5.93
CA MET A 145 2.14 -4.92 -6.74
C MET A 145 2.21 -6.07 -7.74
N LEU A 146 1.74 -7.26 -7.38
CA LEU A 146 1.65 -8.43 -8.28
C LEU A 146 0.88 -8.10 -9.56
N GLN A 147 -0.26 -7.42 -9.46
CA GLN A 147 -1.05 -7.02 -10.63
C GLN A 147 -0.25 -6.08 -11.55
N LEU A 148 0.52 -5.14 -10.98
CA LEU A 148 1.33 -4.20 -11.74
C LEU A 148 2.58 -4.86 -12.36
N ILE A 149 3.20 -5.83 -11.66
CA ILE A 149 4.32 -6.63 -12.17
C ILE A 149 3.91 -7.34 -13.47
N LYS A 150 2.74 -7.95 -13.49
CA LYS A 150 2.21 -8.66 -14.68
C LYS A 150 2.16 -7.78 -15.92
N LEU A 151 1.89 -6.49 -15.77
CA LEU A 151 1.85 -5.54 -16.89
C LEU A 151 3.24 -5.29 -17.52
N ARG A 152 4.32 -5.71 -16.85
CA ARG A 152 5.70 -5.60 -17.36
C ARG A 152 6.15 -6.79 -18.19
N GLY A 153 5.36 -7.87 -18.24
CA GLY A 153 5.70 -9.07 -19.01
C GLY A 153 6.89 -9.86 -18.45
N PRO A 154 6.94 -10.13 -17.14
CA PRO A 154 7.99 -10.98 -16.57
C PRO A 154 7.90 -12.40 -17.15
N ARG A 155 9.04 -13.11 -17.20
CA ARG A 155 9.09 -14.52 -17.58
C ARG A 155 8.46 -15.40 -16.49
N LYS A 156 8.66 -15.03 -15.23
CA LYS A 156 8.16 -15.76 -14.06
C LYS A 156 7.95 -14.84 -12.88
N ILE A 157 6.90 -15.09 -12.12
CA ILE A 157 6.61 -14.42 -10.83
C ILE A 157 6.59 -15.48 -9.73
N VAL A 158 7.49 -15.36 -8.77
CA VAL A 158 7.59 -16.22 -7.57
C VAL A 158 7.08 -15.45 -6.36
N ALA A 159 6.00 -15.91 -5.77
CA ALA A 159 5.34 -15.25 -4.64
C ALA A 159 5.68 -15.93 -3.31
N ILE A 160 5.97 -15.18 -2.25
CA ILE A 160 6.44 -15.75 -0.99
C ILE A 160 5.72 -15.09 0.19
N ASP A 161 5.05 -15.91 1.01
CA ASP A 161 4.41 -15.48 2.26
C ASP A 161 4.32 -16.66 3.24
N VAL A 162 4.27 -16.37 4.52
CA VAL A 162 4.09 -17.38 5.58
C VAL A 162 2.66 -17.91 5.61
N ARG A 163 1.67 -17.16 5.13
CA ARG A 163 0.23 -17.51 5.16
C ARG A 163 -0.17 -18.26 3.90
N ASP A 164 -0.81 -19.42 4.06
CA ASP A 164 -1.26 -20.26 2.94
C ASP A 164 -2.27 -19.52 2.05
N GLU A 165 -3.26 -18.86 2.64
CA GLU A 165 -4.29 -18.12 1.92
C GLU A 165 -3.73 -16.95 1.10
N ALA A 166 -2.66 -16.29 1.59
CA ALA A 166 -2.00 -15.22 0.84
C ALA A 166 -1.26 -15.77 -0.39
N ARG A 167 -0.62 -16.95 -0.26
CA ARG A 167 0.01 -17.66 -1.38
C ARG A 167 -1.02 -18.11 -2.41
N GLN A 168 -2.14 -18.68 -1.95
CA GLN A 168 -3.23 -19.07 -2.84
C GLN A 168 -3.80 -17.86 -3.59
N LYS A 169 -4.02 -16.74 -2.90
CA LYS A 169 -4.47 -15.49 -3.52
C LYS A 169 -3.48 -14.96 -4.56
N ALA A 170 -2.18 -15.09 -4.33
CA ALA A 170 -1.16 -14.70 -5.31
C ALA A 170 -1.21 -15.57 -6.58
N LEU A 171 -1.41 -16.88 -6.44
CA LEU A 171 -1.61 -17.78 -7.60
C LEU A 171 -2.87 -17.41 -8.39
N GLU A 172 -3.98 -17.12 -7.71
CA GLU A 172 -5.23 -16.65 -8.34
C GLU A 172 -5.04 -15.35 -9.13
N LEU A 173 -4.19 -14.44 -8.61
CA LEU A 173 -3.84 -13.17 -9.26
C LEU A 173 -2.77 -13.31 -10.36
N GLY A 174 -2.21 -14.53 -10.52
CA GLY A 174 -1.33 -14.89 -11.62
C GLY A 174 0.16 -14.87 -11.29
N ALA A 175 0.54 -15.18 -10.05
CA ALA A 175 1.88 -15.67 -9.76
C ALA A 175 2.04 -17.07 -10.36
N ASP A 176 3.22 -17.40 -10.87
CA ASP A 176 3.51 -18.72 -11.46
C ASP A 176 3.79 -19.76 -10.39
N GLU A 177 4.43 -19.34 -9.31
CA GLU A 177 4.81 -20.21 -8.18
C GLU A 177 4.58 -19.45 -6.87
N ALA A 178 4.23 -20.19 -5.81
CA ALA A 178 4.07 -19.60 -4.49
C ALA A 178 4.65 -20.52 -3.40
N TYR A 179 5.47 -19.97 -2.51
CA TYR A 179 6.19 -20.73 -1.50
C TYR A 179 6.05 -20.15 -0.09
N HIS A 180 6.05 -21.04 0.88
CA HIS A 180 6.41 -20.66 2.24
C HIS A 180 7.90 -20.30 2.28
N PRO A 181 8.38 -19.30 3.05
CA PRO A 181 9.80 -18.90 3.07
C PRO A 181 10.80 -20.01 3.36
N ARG A 182 10.37 -21.08 4.05
CA ARG A 182 11.20 -22.26 4.38
C ARG A 182 11.22 -23.34 3.29
N GLU A 183 10.42 -23.18 2.24
CA GLU A 183 10.20 -24.14 1.18
C GLU A 183 10.62 -23.59 -0.19
N VAL A 184 11.23 -22.40 -0.20
CA VAL A 184 11.76 -21.79 -1.43
C VAL A 184 12.88 -22.68 -1.95
N PRO A 185 12.81 -23.16 -3.22
CA PRO A 185 13.83 -24.01 -3.82
C PRO A 185 15.22 -23.37 -3.88
N ASP A 186 16.27 -24.17 -3.73
CA ASP A 186 17.68 -23.72 -3.70
C ASP A 186 18.11 -22.94 -4.95
N GLN A 187 17.51 -23.22 -6.09
CA GLN A 187 17.77 -22.48 -7.33
C GLN A 187 17.44 -20.98 -7.26
N TYR A 188 16.64 -20.55 -6.29
CA TYR A 188 16.30 -19.14 -6.08
C TYR A 188 17.27 -18.42 -5.14
N PHE A 189 18.34 -19.09 -4.67
CA PHE A 189 19.32 -18.51 -3.78
C PHE A 189 20.70 -18.35 -4.43
N VAL A 190 21.37 -17.26 -4.05
CA VAL A 190 22.80 -17.02 -4.33
C VAL A 190 23.43 -16.61 -3.01
N ASP A 191 23.92 -17.59 -2.27
CA ASP A 191 24.41 -17.41 -0.90
C ASP A 191 25.95 -17.40 -0.81
N GLU A 192 26.63 -17.94 -1.85
CA GLU A 192 28.08 -18.12 -1.86
C GLU A 192 28.71 -17.46 -3.07
N TRP A 193 29.93 -16.96 -2.90
CA TRP A 193 30.71 -16.33 -3.97
C TRP A 193 30.83 -17.23 -5.21
N ALA A 194 31.01 -18.53 -5.02
CA ALA A 194 31.15 -19.49 -6.12
C ALA A 194 29.90 -19.57 -7.04
N GLN A 195 28.75 -19.04 -6.58
CA GLN A 195 27.47 -19.03 -7.31
C GLN A 195 27.23 -17.75 -8.12
N TRP A 196 28.14 -16.75 -8.07
CA TRP A 196 27.89 -15.44 -8.67
C TRP A 196 27.65 -15.47 -10.20
N GLU A 197 28.28 -16.43 -10.92
CA GLU A 197 28.06 -16.67 -12.35
C GLU A 197 27.00 -17.73 -12.65
N SER A 198 26.38 -18.29 -11.60
CA SER A 198 25.35 -19.31 -11.81
C SER A 198 24.05 -18.66 -12.36
N THR A 199 23.17 -19.50 -12.88
CA THR A 199 21.82 -19.08 -13.27
C THR A 199 20.85 -19.02 -12.08
N ASN A 200 21.35 -19.21 -10.85
CA ASN A 200 20.57 -19.15 -9.64
C ASN A 200 20.17 -17.70 -9.29
N GLY A 201 19.17 -17.59 -8.42
CA GLY A 201 18.65 -16.32 -7.99
C GLY A 201 17.61 -15.73 -8.93
N VAL A 202 17.18 -14.51 -8.65
CA VAL A 202 16.10 -13.84 -9.33
C VAL A 202 16.56 -12.44 -9.76
N GLU A 203 16.21 -12.03 -10.97
CA GLU A 203 16.59 -10.73 -11.54
C GLU A 203 16.11 -9.57 -10.69
N VAL A 204 14.84 -9.61 -10.26
CA VAL A 204 14.22 -8.56 -9.46
C VAL A 204 13.57 -9.18 -8.25
N VAL A 205 13.95 -8.73 -7.07
CA VAL A 205 13.31 -9.15 -5.81
C VAL A 205 12.64 -7.95 -5.17
N ILE A 206 11.34 -8.07 -4.88
CA ILE A 206 10.54 -7.04 -4.24
C ILE A 206 10.24 -7.47 -2.81
N GLU A 207 10.78 -6.74 -1.85
CA GLU A 207 10.53 -6.95 -0.43
C GLU A 207 9.32 -6.10 -0.01
N GLY A 208 8.18 -6.74 0.22
CA GLY A 208 6.89 -6.12 0.60
C GLY A 208 6.42 -6.49 2.01
N SER A 209 7.16 -7.31 2.75
CA SER A 209 6.76 -7.73 4.10
C SER A 209 7.02 -6.67 5.18
N GLY A 210 8.04 -5.82 4.99
CA GLY A 210 8.51 -4.84 5.97
C GLY A 210 9.17 -5.48 7.20
N THR A 211 9.59 -6.76 7.12
CA THR A 211 10.14 -7.52 8.24
C THR A 211 11.63 -7.80 8.06
N GLN A 212 12.35 -8.05 9.18
CA GLN A 212 13.76 -8.45 9.09
C GLN A 212 13.95 -9.77 8.34
N PRO A 213 13.15 -10.84 8.61
CA PRO A 213 13.29 -12.09 7.86
C PRO A 213 13.03 -11.94 6.36
N GLY A 214 12.04 -11.11 5.99
CA GLY A 214 11.74 -10.84 4.56
C GLY A 214 12.89 -10.12 3.86
N LEU A 215 13.48 -9.10 4.51
CA LEU A 215 14.64 -8.37 3.97
C LEU A 215 15.88 -9.27 3.83
N THR A 216 16.13 -10.13 4.81
CA THR A 216 17.22 -11.13 4.75
C THR A 216 17.01 -12.10 3.59
N LEU A 217 15.79 -12.64 3.46
CA LEU A 217 15.43 -13.54 2.38
C LEU A 217 15.60 -12.86 1.01
N ALA A 218 15.17 -11.62 0.88
CA ALA A 218 15.30 -10.87 -0.36
C ALA A 218 16.76 -10.69 -0.79
N GLY A 219 17.66 -10.36 0.14
CA GLY A 219 19.08 -10.23 -0.14
C GLY A 219 19.72 -11.55 -0.61
N ARG A 220 19.24 -12.69 -0.09
CA ARG A 220 19.71 -14.03 -0.53
C ARG A 220 19.21 -14.39 -1.93
N MET A 221 17.97 -14.03 -2.25
CA MET A 221 17.32 -14.42 -3.51
C MET A 221 17.74 -13.59 -4.71
N VAL A 222 18.10 -12.31 -4.52
CA VAL A 222 18.54 -11.47 -5.64
C VAL A 222 19.83 -12.02 -6.21
N ARG A 223 19.87 -12.20 -7.55
CA ARG A 223 21.07 -12.68 -8.24
C ARG A 223 22.18 -11.63 -8.30
N ALA A 224 23.37 -12.01 -8.75
CA ALA A 224 24.41 -11.03 -9.08
C ALA A 224 23.92 -10.05 -10.16
N HIS A 225 24.24 -8.76 -9.99
CA HIS A 225 23.76 -7.64 -10.82
C HIS A 225 22.23 -7.51 -10.89
N GLY A 226 21.50 -8.13 -9.95
CA GLY A 226 20.05 -8.00 -9.84
C GLY A 226 19.60 -6.76 -9.08
N LEU A 227 18.29 -6.58 -8.99
CA LEU A 227 17.63 -5.45 -8.32
C LEU A 227 16.88 -5.94 -7.08
N LEU A 228 17.18 -5.36 -5.93
CA LEU A 228 16.37 -5.46 -4.71
C LEU A 228 15.53 -4.18 -4.55
N SER A 229 14.21 -4.32 -4.62
CA SER A 229 13.25 -3.22 -4.42
C SER A 229 12.58 -3.33 -3.06
N ILE A 230 12.75 -2.33 -2.20
CA ILE A 230 12.17 -2.28 -0.86
C ILE A 230 10.82 -1.55 -0.94
N LEU A 231 9.73 -2.33 -1.00
CA LEU A 231 8.34 -1.86 -1.00
C LEU A 231 7.77 -1.81 0.42
N GLY A 232 8.15 -2.76 1.27
CA GLY A 232 7.66 -2.87 2.64
C GLY A 232 8.03 -1.67 3.50
N PHE A 233 7.11 -1.20 4.34
CA PHE A 233 7.41 -0.13 5.31
C PHE A 233 8.01 -0.73 6.58
N HIS A 234 9.33 -0.64 6.72
CA HIS A 234 10.09 -1.19 7.85
C HIS A 234 9.94 -0.32 9.10
N GLN A 235 8.88 -0.53 9.84
CA GLN A 235 8.61 0.15 11.12
C GLN A 235 9.27 -0.58 12.31
N GLY A 236 9.33 0.11 13.46
CA GLY A 236 9.68 -0.49 14.75
C GLY A 236 11.18 -0.73 14.98
N GLY A 237 12.07 -0.07 14.26
CA GLY A 237 13.50 -0.09 14.52
C GLY A 237 14.39 -0.32 13.31
N ARG A 238 15.70 -0.42 13.58
CA ARG A 238 16.72 -0.64 12.56
C ARG A 238 16.63 -2.05 12.00
N ARG A 239 17.09 -2.23 10.76
CA ARG A 239 17.25 -3.53 10.11
C ARG A 239 18.73 -3.82 9.90
N GLN A 240 19.07 -5.09 9.90
CA GLN A 240 20.41 -5.59 9.58
C GLN A 240 20.43 -6.09 8.14
N VAL A 241 21.48 -5.81 7.42
CA VAL A 241 21.72 -6.29 6.06
C VAL A 241 23.13 -6.85 5.94
N ASP A 242 23.29 -7.87 5.11
CA ASP A 242 24.58 -8.42 4.76
C ASP A 242 25.17 -7.60 3.59
N VAL A 243 25.92 -6.57 3.96
CA VAL A 243 26.53 -5.66 2.97
C VAL A 243 27.65 -6.36 2.21
N GLU A 244 28.35 -7.32 2.81
CA GLU A 244 29.39 -8.13 2.13
C GLU A 244 28.76 -8.91 0.97
N MET A 245 27.67 -9.65 1.25
CA MET A 245 26.92 -10.37 0.21
C MET A 245 26.42 -9.43 -0.88
N TRP A 246 25.85 -8.28 -0.51
CA TRP A 246 25.32 -7.31 -1.48
C TRP A 246 26.41 -6.72 -2.36
N ASN A 247 27.61 -6.49 -1.80
CA ASN A 247 28.76 -5.94 -2.53
C ASN A 247 29.30 -6.94 -3.56
N TRP A 248 29.55 -8.19 -3.17
CA TRP A 248 30.09 -9.15 -4.15
C TRP A 248 29.05 -9.57 -5.20
N LYS A 249 27.75 -9.52 -4.89
CA LYS A 249 26.68 -9.66 -5.88
C LYS A 249 26.55 -8.42 -6.77
N ALA A 250 27.12 -7.28 -6.39
CA ALA A 250 26.95 -5.99 -7.07
C ALA A 250 25.49 -5.65 -7.36
N ILE A 251 24.60 -5.86 -6.37
CA ILE A 251 23.16 -5.62 -6.54
C ILE A 251 22.82 -4.14 -6.52
N ASP A 252 21.82 -3.75 -7.30
CA ASP A 252 21.13 -2.46 -7.12
C ASP A 252 20.12 -2.58 -5.98
N VAL A 253 20.04 -1.56 -5.11
CA VAL A 253 19.01 -1.48 -4.07
C VAL A 253 18.21 -0.21 -4.27
N VAL A 254 16.90 -0.33 -4.44
CA VAL A 254 16.01 0.80 -4.57
C VAL A 254 14.98 0.82 -3.43
N ASN A 255 14.86 1.96 -2.76
CA ASN A 255 13.75 2.20 -1.85
C ASN A 255 12.56 2.68 -2.67
N ALA A 256 11.51 1.86 -2.76
CA ALA A 256 10.37 2.10 -3.64
C ALA A 256 9.35 3.10 -3.07
N HIS A 257 9.56 3.62 -1.87
CA HIS A 257 8.68 4.62 -1.27
C HIS A 257 8.73 5.97 -1.98
N VAL A 258 7.62 6.69 -1.92
CA VAL A 258 7.48 8.06 -2.45
C VAL A 258 7.24 9.05 -1.31
N ARG A 259 7.74 10.28 -1.47
CA ARG A 259 7.56 11.36 -0.49
C ARG A 259 7.17 12.69 -1.13
N ARG A 260 7.44 12.88 -2.42
CA ARG A 260 7.07 14.12 -3.11
C ARG A 260 5.59 14.09 -3.50
N HIS A 261 4.86 15.13 -3.14
CA HIS A 261 3.42 15.28 -3.44
C HIS A 261 3.13 15.14 -4.93
N ALA A 262 3.90 15.81 -5.78
CA ALA A 262 3.70 15.75 -7.23
C ALA A 262 3.83 14.32 -7.80
N ASP A 263 4.81 13.54 -7.31
CA ASP A 263 5.00 12.15 -7.76
C ASP A 263 3.84 11.25 -7.33
N LEU A 264 3.30 11.50 -6.10
CA LEU A 264 2.12 10.79 -5.60
C LEU A 264 0.89 11.10 -6.47
N MET A 265 0.62 12.38 -6.74
CA MET A 265 -0.53 12.78 -7.54
C MET A 265 -0.45 12.27 -8.98
N GLU A 266 0.74 12.32 -9.60
CA GLU A 266 0.97 11.75 -10.93
C GLU A 266 0.73 10.24 -10.93
N SER A 267 1.29 9.52 -9.94
CA SER A 267 1.14 8.08 -9.81
C SER A 267 -0.30 7.66 -9.50
N MET A 268 -1.03 8.46 -8.70
CA MET A 268 -2.46 8.25 -8.44
C MET A 268 -3.28 8.37 -9.73
N ARG A 269 -3.03 9.41 -10.54
CA ARG A 269 -3.71 9.59 -11.82
C ARG A 269 -3.48 8.39 -12.74
N MET A 270 -2.21 7.99 -12.90
CA MET A 270 -1.87 6.80 -13.70
C MET A 270 -2.56 5.53 -13.19
N GLY A 271 -2.65 5.38 -11.88
CA GLY A 271 -3.35 4.25 -11.26
C GLY A 271 -4.85 4.24 -11.54
N LEU A 272 -5.51 5.41 -11.45
CA LEU A 272 -6.92 5.54 -11.82
C LEU A 272 -7.14 5.24 -13.32
N ASP A 273 -6.22 5.66 -14.18
CA ASP A 273 -6.24 5.31 -15.61
C ASP A 273 -6.12 3.79 -15.83
N LEU A 274 -5.27 3.10 -15.04
CA LEU A 274 -5.15 1.63 -15.08
C LEU A 274 -6.43 0.93 -14.60
N ILE A 275 -7.10 1.46 -13.58
CA ILE A 275 -8.39 0.94 -13.12
C ILE A 275 -9.43 1.14 -14.22
N ALA A 276 -9.54 2.33 -14.79
CA ALA A 276 -10.48 2.64 -15.86
C ALA A 276 -10.28 1.75 -17.11
N ALA A 277 -9.03 1.38 -17.39
CA ALA A 277 -8.66 0.46 -18.47
C ALA A 277 -8.84 -1.04 -18.11
N GLY A 278 -9.32 -1.38 -16.91
CA GLY A 278 -9.46 -2.75 -16.45
C GLY A 278 -8.13 -3.50 -16.26
N LYS A 279 -7.02 -2.77 -16.08
CA LYS A 279 -5.67 -3.34 -15.91
C LYS A 279 -5.26 -3.53 -14.45
N PHE A 280 -5.97 -2.89 -13.53
CA PHE A 280 -5.77 -3.01 -12.10
C PHE A 280 -7.13 -2.96 -11.38
N SER A 281 -7.26 -3.70 -10.26
CA SER A 281 -8.47 -3.65 -9.44
C SER A 281 -8.16 -3.90 -7.97
N PHE A 282 -8.81 -3.16 -7.08
CA PHE A 282 -8.82 -3.47 -5.66
C PHE A 282 -9.90 -4.48 -5.25
N ALA A 283 -10.83 -4.85 -6.16
CA ALA A 283 -11.93 -5.77 -5.84
C ALA A 283 -11.50 -7.11 -5.20
N PRO A 284 -10.41 -7.79 -5.63
CA PRO A 284 -9.96 -9.00 -4.96
C PRO A 284 -9.21 -8.74 -3.64
N LEU A 285 -8.94 -7.48 -3.27
CA LEU A 285 -8.06 -7.09 -2.18
C LEU A 285 -8.79 -6.43 -1.01
N VAL A 286 -9.88 -5.70 -1.24
CA VAL A 286 -10.72 -5.11 -0.18
C VAL A 286 -11.65 -6.21 0.34
N THR A 287 -11.45 -6.64 1.59
CA THR A 287 -12.07 -7.85 2.13
C THR A 287 -12.88 -7.63 3.39
N HIS A 288 -12.63 -6.56 4.13
CA HIS A 288 -13.27 -6.31 5.41
C HIS A 288 -13.76 -4.86 5.51
N HIS A 289 -14.99 -4.69 5.94
CA HIS A 289 -15.68 -3.42 6.05
C HIS A 289 -16.05 -3.16 7.51
N PHE A 290 -15.80 -1.97 8.00
CA PHE A 290 -16.07 -1.52 9.36
C PHE A 290 -16.76 -0.16 9.31
N SER A 291 -17.65 0.11 10.27
CA SER A 291 -18.22 1.44 10.47
C SER A 291 -17.22 2.38 11.17
N LEU A 292 -17.51 3.68 11.14
CA LEU A 292 -16.63 4.71 11.73
C LEU A 292 -16.37 4.50 13.23
N ASP A 293 -17.33 4.00 13.98
CA ASP A 293 -17.21 3.67 15.42
C ASP A 293 -16.42 2.37 15.67
N GLN A 294 -16.14 1.59 14.64
CA GLN A 294 -15.40 0.33 14.71
C GLN A 294 -13.93 0.44 14.29
N VAL A 295 -13.34 1.64 14.23
CA VAL A 295 -11.96 1.85 13.79
C VAL A 295 -10.95 0.98 14.57
N ASP A 296 -11.10 0.82 15.90
CA ASP A 296 -10.21 -0.04 16.68
C ASP A 296 -10.38 -1.53 16.33
N GLY A 297 -11.59 -1.96 15.96
CA GLY A 297 -11.84 -3.29 15.41
C GLY A 297 -11.14 -3.51 14.07
N ALA A 298 -11.14 -2.50 13.20
CA ALA A 298 -10.43 -2.54 11.92
C ALA A 298 -8.90 -2.64 12.09
N PHE A 299 -8.32 -1.89 13.04
CA PHE A 299 -6.89 -2.02 13.38
C PHE A 299 -6.55 -3.36 14.05
N THR A 300 -7.46 -3.89 14.87
CA THR A 300 -7.30 -5.23 15.45
C THR A 300 -7.28 -6.29 14.35
N ALA A 301 -8.23 -6.25 13.41
CA ALA A 301 -8.25 -7.15 12.26
C ALA A 301 -7.00 -7.01 11.38
N LEU A 302 -6.50 -5.78 11.15
CA LEU A 302 -5.24 -5.56 10.43
C LEU A 302 -4.03 -6.18 11.14
N LEU A 303 -4.00 -6.15 12.48
CA LEU A 303 -2.91 -6.72 13.29
C LEU A 303 -2.96 -8.25 13.32
N GLU A 304 -4.14 -8.82 13.56
CA GLU A 304 -4.37 -10.25 13.78
C GLU A 304 -4.52 -11.03 12.48
N LYS A 305 -4.95 -10.36 11.41
CA LYS A 305 -5.19 -10.93 10.07
C LYS A 305 -6.03 -12.20 10.12
N PRO A 306 -7.32 -12.09 10.50
CA PRO A 306 -8.21 -13.25 10.49
C PRO A 306 -8.29 -13.88 9.10
N ALA A 307 -8.84 -15.09 9.00
CA ALA A 307 -8.96 -15.82 7.74
C ALA A 307 -9.56 -14.95 6.63
N GLY A 308 -8.93 -14.94 5.46
CA GLY A 308 -9.34 -14.12 4.31
C GLY A 308 -8.99 -12.64 4.39
N PHE A 309 -8.29 -12.18 5.44
CA PHE A 309 -7.95 -10.77 5.58
C PHE A 309 -6.84 -10.32 4.60
N VAL A 310 -7.16 -9.33 3.77
CA VAL A 310 -6.17 -8.63 2.93
C VAL A 310 -6.19 -7.13 3.24
N LYS A 311 -7.33 -6.45 3.12
CA LYS A 311 -7.51 -5.01 3.40
C LYS A 311 -8.81 -4.75 4.13
N ALA A 312 -8.73 -3.92 5.15
CA ALA A 312 -9.89 -3.33 5.80
C ALA A 312 -10.13 -1.91 5.29
N VAL A 313 -11.38 -1.52 5.24
CA VAL A 313 -11.85 -0.16 4.97
C VAL A 313 -12.85 0.25 6.05
N VAL A 314 -12.89 1.53 6.37
CA VAL A 314 -13.87 2.16 7.25
C VAL A 314 -14.85 2.93 6.40
N GLU A 315 -16.13 2.61 6.52
CA GLU A 315 -17.24 3.25 5.83
C GLU A 315 -17.84 4.36 6.70
N MET A 316 -18.14 5.48 6.07
CA MET A 316 -18.83 6.60 6.68
C MET A 316 -20.27 6.62 6.16
N GLU A 317 -21.20 6.38 7.05
CA GLU A 317 -22.65 6.45 6.76
C GLU A 317 -23.13 7.88 6.51
#